data_a94aeffe62fc99b16155feac71101fc0
#
_entry.id   a94aeffe62fc99b16155feac71101fc0
#
_cell.length_a   1.000
_cell.length_b   1.000
_cell.length_c   1.000
_cell.angle_alpha   90.00
_cell.angle_beta   90.00
_cell.angle_gamma   90.00
#
_symmetry.space_group_name_H-M   'P 1'
#
loop_
_entity.id
_entity.type
_entity.pdbx_description
1 polymer ?
#
loop_
_entity_poly.entity_id
_entity_poly.type
_entity_poly.pdbx_seq_one_letter_code
_entity_poly.pdbx_strand_id
1 'polypeptide(L)'
;MSNKKKKGIYEKYIKRFLDIFFSGFALIVLSPIIGITALLIRVKLGSPIIFKQARPGKNEEIFYLYKFRSMTNEVDEDGKLLPDSKRLTKFGKILRKTSIDELPELINIIKGDMSIVGPRPLSIYYLPFYSEETKRRHSVRPGLTGLAQISGRNTISWDKRFELDVTYVDNITFINDIKIIYNTVFKVIKGADIQVRGTTKVCDFGTYKKIQEEGKNVVNHYDMTYSEIGSYFWLDEKMIPDQFRDILFLPKVSDSAFTFSGRTAIEIALRDILKKKNIKKVYVPGYSCVSMLQSFIDNDISYDFYDVQIKNGKVHYEIDPNKECDIFLFMKYFSIDSENLEETISKMKAKGAVIIEDITHSLLDKEVYFSQSDYLVASLRKWFEIPTGGWVGKIKGNLEVIPNIESNSTVLEKIKGMDMKHQFLMGGKVSKEEFLQINSKFDNELIHVDRFLKIDDTSLKILGNTDITMVKEQRCRNAKILMETLKDIELITLPKIDFEKASPLFYPVFLRTEDRDSLRSYMIKEGIYCPIHWPEVMGAKKGIRANELSLICDQRYNEKDMYAISKCIHDWYENR
;
A
#
# COMPACT_ATOMS: atom_id res chain seq x y z
N MET A 1 -8.38 25.61 -37.40
CA MET A 1 -9.80 25.71 -37.85
C MET A 1 -10.48 24.39 -37.47
N SER A 2 -11.29 24.40 -36.40
CA SER A 2 -12.01 23.20 -35.94
C SER A 2 -13.15 22.87 -36.89
N ASN A 3 -13.10 21.73 -37.58
CA ASN A 3 -14.18 21.19 -38.38
C ASN A 3 -15.39 20.91 -37.46
N LYS A 4 -16.32 21.85 -37.30
CA LYS A 4 -17.57 21.62 -36.57
C LYS A 4 -18.37 20.53 -37.31
N LYS A 5 -18.34 19.31 -36.80
CA LYS A 5 -19.18 18.21 -37.28
C LYS A 5 -20.63 18.65 -37.27
N LYS A 6 -21.36 18.51 -38.39
CA LYS A 6 -22.78 18.81 -38.45
C LYS A 6 -23.54 17.86 -37.51
N LYS A 7 -24.32 18.44 -36.60
CA LYS A 7 -25.16 17.67 -35.67
C LYS A 7 -26.17 16.80 -36.42
N GLY A 8 -26.22 15.51 -36.10
CA GLY A 8 -27.18 14.57 -36.69
C GLY A 8 -28.61 14.87 -36.23
N ILE A 9 -29.61 14.36 -36.99
CA ILE A 9 -31.05 14.51 -36.67
C ILE A 9 -31.35 13.97 -35.26
N TYR A 10 -30.71 12.86 -34.89
CA TYR A 10 -30.84 12.28 -33.54
C TYR A 10 -30.41 13.26 -32.46
N GLU A 11 -29.21 13.81 -32.53
CA GLU A 11 -28.67 14.74 -31.53
C GLU A 11 -29.49 16.04 -31.44
N LYS A 12 -30.01 16.51 -32.58
CA LYS A 12 -30.70 17.82 -32.66
C LYS A 12 -32.12 17.76 -32.13
N TYR A 13 -32.86 16.67 -32.39
CA TYR A 13 -34.30 16.61 -32.13
C TYR A 13 -34.72 15.36 -31.34
N ILE A 14 -34.32 14.17 -31.78
CA ILE A 14 -34.87 12.92 -31.25
C ILE A 14 -34.39 12.68 -29.81
N LYS A 15 -33.11 12.91 -29.51
CA LYS A 15 -32.54 12.70 -28.18
C LYS A 15 -33.30 13.47 -27.10
N ARG A 16 -33.60 14.74 -27.35
CA ARG A 16 -34.33 15.55 -26.36
C ARG A 16 -35.75 15.05 -26.12
N PHE A 17 -36.45 14.63 -27.16
CA PHE A 17 -37.77 14.04 -27.02
C PHE A 17 -37.70 12.77 -26.17
N LEU A 18 -36.76 11.89 -26.45
CA LEU A 18 -36.58 10.64 -25.68
C LEU A 18 -36.19 10.91 -24.22
N ASP A 19 -35.31 11.88 -23.97
CA ASP A 19 -34.93 12.32 -22.61
C ASP A 19 -36.18 12.70 -21.77
N ILE A 20 -37.07 13.53 -22.34
CA ILE A 20 -38.31 13.97 -21.65
C ILE A 20 -39.25 12.81 -21.46
N PHE A 21 -39.51 12.02 -22.52
CA PHE A 21 -40.45 10.92 -22.49
C PHE A 21 -40.06 9.86 -21.45
N PHE A 22 -38.81 9.37 -21.51
CA PHE A 22 -38.38 8.32 -20.59
C PHE A 22 -38.19 8.82 -19.16
N SER A 23 -37.73 10.07 -18.95
CA SER A 23 -37.61 10.63 -17.60
C SER A 23 -38.98 10.90 -16.97
N GLY A 24 -39.97 11.38 -17.76
CA GLY A 24 -41.36 11.53 -17.30
C GLY A 24 -42.00 10.19 -16.93
N PHE A 25 -41.85 9.19 -17.80
CA PHE A 25 -42.31 7.84 -17.54
C PHE A 25 -41.67 7.25 -16.27
N ALA A 26 -40.35 7.38 -16.14
CA ALA A 26 -39.60 6.92 -14.96
C ALA A 26 -40.07 7.60 -13.66
N LEU A 27 -40.35 8.92 -13.68
CA LEU A 27 -40.89 9.62 -12.53
C LEU A 27 -42.25 9.09 -12.09
N ILE A 28 -43.13 8.78 -13.04
CA ILE A 28 -44.44 8.22 -12.73
C ILE A 28 -44.29 6.81 -12.12
N VAL A 29 -43.52 5.93 -12.76
CA VAL A 29 -43.34 4.54 -12.30
C VAL A 29 -42.59 4.47 -10.96
N LEU A 30 -41.60 5.33 -10.74
CA LEU A 30 -40.77 5.35 -9.52
C LEU A 30 -41.37 6.27 -8.44
N SER A 31 -42.50 6.93 -8.66
CA SER A 31 -43.12 7.85 -7.69
C SER A 31 -43.38 7.21 -6.30
N PRO A 32 -43.79 5.93 -6.15
CA PRO A 32 -43.93 5.32 -4.82
C PRO A 32 -42.55 5.22 -4.10
N ILE A 33 -41.50 4.81 -4.82
CA ILE A 33 -40.16 4.71 -4.26
C ILE A 33 -39.63 6.10 -3.86
N ILE A 34 -39.85 7.10 -4.70
CA ILE A 34 -39.48 8.50 -4.44
C ILE A 34 -40.20 9.01 -3.19
N GLY A 35 -41.52 8.74 -3.06
CA GLY A 35 -42.34 9.17 -1.91
C GLY A 35 -41.87 8.50 -0.59
N ILE A 36 -41.68 7.18 -0.61
CA ILE A 36 -41.21 6.43 0.56
C ILE A 36 -39.80 6.92 0.96
N THR A 37 -38.92 7.10 -0.02
CA THR A 37 -37.54 7.60 0.24
C THR A 37 -37.56 8.99 0.86
N ALA A 38 -38.39 9.90 0.33
CA ALA A 38 -38.58 11.25 0.86
C ALA A 38 -39.04 11.23 2.33
N LEU A 39 -40.01 10.38 2.66
CA LEU A 39 -40.53 10.19 4.01
C LEU A 39 -39.42 9.64 4.95
N LEU A 40 -38.69 8.61 4.52
CA LEU A 40 -37.61 8.03 5.31
C LEU A 40 -36.48 9.05 5.57
N ILE A 41 -36.13 9.89 4.59
CA ILE A 41 -35.15 10.97 4.76
C ILE A 41 -35.67 11.98 5.79
N ARG A 42 -36.95 12.36 5.69
CA ARG A 42 -37.55 13.31 6.63
C ARG A 42 -37.49 12.80 8.07
N VAL A 43 -37.74 11.52 8.29
CA VAL A 43 -37.71 10.89 9.61
C VAL A 43 -36.29 10.67 10.12
N LYS A 44 -35.37 10.18 9.28
CA LYS A 44 -34.01 9.76 9.70
C LYS A 44 -32.96 10.86 9.66
N LEU A 45 -33.09 11.81 8.72
CA LEU A 45 -32.09 12.86 8.50
C LEU A 45 -32.67 14.28 8.70
N GLY A 46 -34.01 14.43 8.80
CA GLY A 46 -34.68 15.71 8.99
C GLY A 46 -34.86 16.50 7.68
N SER A 47 -34.96 17.83 7.78
CA SER A 47 -35.11 18.76 6.66
C SER A 47 -33.77 19.42 6.29
N PRO A 48 -33.55 19.80 4.99
CA PRO A 48 -34.38 19.58 3.80
C PRO A 48 -34.24 18.13 3.27
N ILE A 49 -35.26 17.61 2.56
CA ILE A 49 -35.24 16.28 1.93
C ILE A 49 -34.36 16.28 0.67
N ILE A 50 -34.45 17.35 -0.12
CA ILE A 50 -33.69 17.53 -1.37
C ILE A 50 -32.47 18.39 -1.11
N PHE A 51 -31.32 17.84 -1.47
CA PHE A 51 -30.04 18.54 -1.53
C PHE A 51 -29.88 19.16 -2.91
N LYS A 52 -29.53 20.45 -2.97
CA LYS A 52 -29.28 21.20 -4.20
C LYS A 52 -27.82 21.55 -4.30
N GLN A 53 -27.22 21.29 -5.45
CA GLN A 53 -25.82 21.62 -5.70
C GLN A 53 -25.63 22.30 -7.06
N ALA A 54 -24.98 23.46 -7.08
CA ALA A 54 -24.65 24.16 -8.31
C ALA A 54 -23.66 23.34 -9.16
N ARG A 55 -23.98 23.21 -10.46
CA ARG A 55 -23.20 22.45 -11.44
C ARG A 55 -23.16 23.16 -12.79
N PRO A 56 -22.07 23.02 -13.57
CA PRO A 56 -22.05 23.51 -14.95
C PRO A 56 -22.89 22.57 -15.84
N GLY A 57 -23.76 23.17 -16.61
CA GLY A 57 -24.59 22.56 -17.63
C GLY A 57 -24.01 22.73 -19.04
N LYS A 58 -24.89 22.71 -20.03
CA LYS A 58 -24.52 23.01 -21.43
C LYS A 58 -24.02 24.44 -21.57
N ASN A 59 -22.92 24.62 -22.33
CA ASN A 59 -22.25 25.91 -22.53
C ASN A 59 -21.80 26.57 -21.20
N GLU A 60 -21.55 25.75 -20.17
CA GLU A 60 -21.14 26.20 -18.83
C GLU A 60 -22.21 26.96 -18.04
N GLU A 61 -23.46 26.99 -18.51
CA GLU A 61 -24.58 27.62 -17.79
C GLU A 61 -24.79 26.85 -16.46
N ILE A 62 -24.81 27.62 -15.36
CA ILE A 62 -24.92 26.99 -14.02
C ILE A 62 -26.37 26.63 -13.73
N PHE A 63 -26.59 25.37 -13.34
CA PHE A 63 -27.90 24.88 -12.88
C PHE A 63 -27.79 24.21 -11.49
N TYR A 64 -28.91 24.00 -10.82
CA TYR A 64 -28.96 23.30 -9.54
C TYR A 64 -29.35 21.84 -9.74
N LEU A 65 -28.39 20.95 -9.47
CA LEU A 65 -28.58 19.51 -9.47
C LEU A 65 -29.38 19.08 -8.22
N TYR A 66 -30.45 18.32 -8.41
CA TYR A 66 -31.31 17.84 -7.34
C TYR A 66 -30.95 16.41 -6.95
N LYS A 67 -30.69 16.18 -5.65
CA LYS A 67 -30.45 14.86 -5.09
C LYS A 67 -31.22 14.69 -3.80
N PHE A 68 -31.51 13.46 -3.41
CA PHE A 68 -31.92 13.19 -2.06
C PHE A 68 -30.76 13.39 -1.08
N ARG A 69 -31.07 13.94 0.09
CA ARG A 69 -30.09 14.13 1.15
C ARG A 69 -29.68 12.78 1.73
N SER A 70 -28.38 12.52 1.81
CA SER A 70 -27.79 11.26 2.29
C SER A 70 -26.87 11.44 3.49
N MET A 71 -26.68 12.69 3.97
CA MET A 71 -25.80 13.06 5.08
C MET A 71 -26.53 13.92 6.11
N THR A 72 -26.05 13.92 7.36
CA THR A 72 -26.49 14.86 8.41
C THR A 72 -25.91 16.26 8.16
N ASN A 73 -26.46 17.27 8.87
CA ASN A 73 -25.93 18.64 8.87
C ASN A 73 -25.15 18.94 10.16
N GLU A 74 -24.57 17.92 10.78
CA GLU A 74 -23.76 18.08 11.98
C GLU A 74 -22.56 18.96 11.74
N VAL A 75 -22.33 19.88 12.67
CA VAL A 75 -21.27 20.87 12.68
C VAL A 75 -20.33 20.61 13.86
N ASP A 76 -19.10 21.12 13.78
CA ASP A 76 -18.16 21.20 14.89
C ASP A 76 -18.45 22.40 15.81
N GLU A 77 -17.62 22.59 16.81
CA GLU A 77 -17.75 23.68 17.79
C GLU A 77 -17.61 25.08 17.14
N ASP A 78 -16.96 25.17 15.98
CA ASP A 78 -16.80 26.39 15.20
C ASP A 78 -17.95 26.63 14.20
N GLY A 79 -18.97 25.78 14.18
CA GLY A 79 -20.11 25.87 13.25
C GLY A 79 -19.80 25.39 11.83
N LYS A 80 -18.64 24.75 11.60
CA LYS A 80 -18.29 24.13 10.30
C LYS A 80 -18.84 22.72 10.21
N LEU A 81 -19.28 22.33 9.03
CA LEU A 81 -19.76 20.97 8.78
C LEU A 81 -18.70 19.93 9.09
N LEU A 82 -19.05 18.91 9.88
CA LEU A 82 -18.17 17.77 10.13
C LEU A 82 -17.74 17.08 8.82
N PRO A 83 -16.59 16.40 8.79
CA PRO A 83 -16.15 15.64 7.63
C PRO A 83 -17.21 14.66 7.12
N ASP A 84 -17.28 14.47 5.80
CA ASP A 84 -18.27 13.62 5.14
C ASP A 84 -18.34 12.20 5.72
N SER A 85 -17.22 11.65 6.18
CA SER A 85 -17.13 10.33 6.81
C SER A 85 -17.93 10.23 8.13
N LYS A 86 -18.05 11.33 8.90
CA LYS A 86 -18.83 11.40 10.13
C LYS A 86 -20.32 11.67 9.85
N ARG A 87 -20.62 12.46 8.82
CA ARG A 87 -21.98 12.86 8.45
C ARG A 87 -22.75 11.79 7.65
N LEU A 88 -22.04 10.87 6.99
CA LEU A 88 -22.64 9.83 6.14
C LEU A 88 -23.16 8.66 6.98
N THR A 89 -24.47 8.64 7.22
CA THR A 89 -25.14 7.60 8.00
C THR A 89 -25.20 6.25 7.28
N LYS A 90 -25.48 5.16 8.01
CA LYS A 90 -25.74 3.82 7.41
C LYS A 90 -26.86 3.89 6.35
N PHE A 91 -27.92 4.63 6.63
CA PHE A 91 -29.02 4.84 5.69
C PHE A 91 -28.56 5.61 4.44
N GLY A 92 -27.78 6.68 4.61
CA GLY A 92 -27.20 7.42 3.49
C GLY A 92 -26.27 6.59 2.61
N LYS A 93 -25.52 5.65 3.22
CA LYS A 93 -24.70 4.68 2.47
C LYS A 93 -25.57 3.78 1.57
N ILE A 94 -26.72 3.30 2.06
CA ILE A 94 -27.67 2.50 1.27
C ILE A 94 -28.24 3.32 0.11
N LEU A 95 -28.68 4.55 0.34
CA LEU A 95 -29.20 5.43 -0.72
C LEU A 95 -28.17 5.63 -1.85
N ARG A 96 -26.92 5.88 -1.50
CA ARG A 96 -25.84 6.04 -2.49
C ARG A 96 -25.47 4.73 -3.18
N LYS A 97 -25.49 3.63 -2.45
CA LYS A 97 -25.20 2.29 -3.00
C LYS A 97 -26.23 1.87 -4.04
N THR A 98 -27.49 2.22 -3.84
CA THR A 98 -28.59 1.90 -4.76
C THR A 98 -28.81 3.00 -5.82
N SER A 99 -28.06 4.10 -5.78
CA SER A 99 -28.26 5.30 -6.62
C SER A 99 -29.67 5.91 -6.51
N ILE A 100 -30.43 5.57 -5.48
CA ILE A 100 -31.76 6.14 -5.20
C ILE A 100 -31.65 7.66 -4.91
N ASP A 101 -30.52 8.08 -4.34
CA ASP A 101 -30.24 9.51 -4.10
C ASP A 101 -30.19 10.35 -5.38
N GLU A 102 -29.99 9.75 -6.54
CA GLU A 102 -29.94 10.42 -7.85
C GLU A 102 -31.31 10.51 -8.57
N LEU A 103 -32.36 9.86 -8.07
CA LEU A 103 -33.69 9.87 -8.70
C LEU A 103 -34.27 11.29 -8.90
N PRO A 104 -34.06 12.28 -8.00
CA PRO A 104 -34.53 13.65 -8.25
C PRO A 104 -33.86 14.33 -9.46
N GLU A 105 -32.73 13.82 -9.99
CA GLU A 105 -32.09 14.34 -11.20
C GLU A 105 -32.97 14.17 -12.45
N LEU A 106 -33.95 13.24 -12.44
CA LEU A 106 -34.96 13.11 -13.50
C LEU A 106 -35.72 14.44 -13.71
N ILE A 107 -35.92 15.22 -12.66
CA ILE A 107 -36.53 16.56 -12.76
C ILE A 107 -35.62 17.51 -13.54
N ASN A 108 -34.31 17.46 -13.32
CA ASN A 108 -33.36 18.25 -14.09
C ASN A 108 -33.35 17.86 -15.57
N ILE A 109 -33.56 16.58 -15.88
CA ILE A 109 -33.66 16.14 -17.28
C ILE A 109 -34.93 16.73 -17.92
N ILE A 110 -36.07 16.67 -17.26
CA ILE A 110 -37.33 17.23 -17.78
C ILE A 110 -37.24 18.76 -17.96
N LYS A 111 -36.61 19.46 -17.01
CA LYS A 111 -36.37 20.92 -17.11
C LYS A 111 -35.44 21.28 -18.27
N GLY A 112 -34.59 20.40 -18.72
CA GLY A 112 -33.64 20.68 -19.80
C GLY A 112 -32.23 20.99 -19.35
N ASP A 113 -31.96 20.94 -18.05
CA ASP A 113 -30.62 21.13 -17.48
C ASP A 113 -29.70 19.94 -17.82
N MET A 114 -30.29 18.73 -17.90
CA MET A 114 -29.59 17.47 -18.10
C MET A 114 -30.19 16.63 -19.23
N SER A 115 -29.51 15.55 -19.55
CA SER A 115 -29.91 14.46 -20.44
C SER A 115 -29.78 13.11 -19.71
N ILE A 116 -30.41 12.06 -20.18
CA ILE A 116 -30.19 10.70 -19.65
C ILE A 116 -28.73 10.31 -19.86
N VAL A 117 -28.20 10.49 -21.07
CA VAL A 117 -26.81 10.15 -21.42
C VAL A 117 -26.01 11.41 -21.77
N GLY A 118 -24.86 11.59 -21.13
CA GLY A 118 -23.97 12.73 -21.35
C GLY A 118 -22.79 12.73 -20.38
N PRO A 119 -21.84 13.67 -20.52
CA PRO A 119 -20.77 13.86 -19.55
C PRO A 119 -21.31 14.19 -18.16
N ARG A 120 -20.78 13.57 -17.10
CA ARG A 120 -21.24 13.82 -15.72
C ARG A 120 -21.01 15.27 -15.30
N PRO A 121 -22.00 16.00 -14.73
CA PRO A 121 -21.79 17.37 -14.26
C PRO A 121 -20.85 17.39 -13.06
N LEU A 122 -19.68 18.01 -13.21
CA LEU A 122 -18.65 18.11 -12.17
C LEU A 122 -18.82 19.41 -11.35
N SER A 123 -17.91 19.68 -10.41
CA SER A 123 -17.96 20.90 -9.59
C SER A 123 -17.76 22.16 -10.44
N ILE A 124 -18.49 23.24 -10.12
CA ILE A 124 -18.24 24.59 -10.72
C ILE A 124 -16.82 25.08 -10.44
N TYR A 125 -16.23 24.63 -9.32
CA TYR A 125 -14.84 24.93 -8.95
C TYR A 125 -13.83 24.48 -10.01
N TYR A 126 -14.18 23.51 -10.88
CA TYR A 126 -13.28 23.01 -11.92
C TYR A 126 -13.30 23.81 -13.23
N LEU A 127 -14.25 24.73 -13.39
CA LEU A 127 -14.38 25.51 -14.64
C LEU A 127 -13.09 26.23 -15.07
N PRO A 128 -12.31 26.88 -14.17
CA PRO A 128 -11.08 27.57 -14.56
C PRO A 128 -9.97 26.62 -15.04
N PHE A 129 -10.04 25.34 -14.69
CA PHE A 129 -8.96 24.38 -14.92
C PHE A 129 -9.11 23.52 -16.19
N TYR A 130 -10.21 23.67 -16.94
CA TYR A 130 -10.40 22.97 -18.21
C TYR A 130 -9.57 23.60 -19.34
N SER A 131 -8.87 22.76 -20.11
CA SER A 131 -8.29 23.17 -21.39
C SER A 131 -9.40 23.39 -22.44
N GLU A 132 -9.09 24.08 -23.53
CA GLU A 132 -10.05 24.29 -24.63
C GLU A 132 -10.60 22.97 -25.20
N GLU A 133 -9.79 21.92 -25.21
CA GLU A 133 -10.21 20.60 -25.64
C GLU A 133 -11.18 19.96 -24.63
N THR A 134 -10.85 19.96 -23.35
CA THR A 134 -11.68 19.36 -22.31
C THR A 134 -12.96 20.14 -22.01
N LYS A 135 -13.00 21.47 -22.26
CA LYS A 135 -14.21 22.28 -22.22
C LYS A 135 -15.28 21.83 -23.21
N ARG A 136 -14.90 21.13 -24.30
CA ARG A 136 -15.85 20.59 -25.27
C ARG A 136 -16.88 19.67 -24.65
N ARG A 137 -16.61 19.08 -23.49
CA ARG A 137 -17.57 18.29 -22.71
C ARG A 137 -18.82 19.08 -22.32
N HIS A 138 -18.75 20.39 -22.21
CA HIS A 138 -19.88 21.27 -21.91
C HIS A 138 -20.66 21.73 -23.15
N SER A 139 -20.28 21.31 -24.36
CA SER A 139 -21.03 21.66 -25.57
C SER A 139 -22.38 20.93 -25.69
N VAL A 140 -22.61 19.93 -24.82
CA VAL A 140 -23.84 19.16 -24.71
C VAL A 140 -24.40 19.20 -23.28
N ARG A 141 -25.64 18.77 -23.08
CA ARG A 141 -26.20 18.64 -21.72
C ARG A 141 -25.45 17.56 -20.93
N PRO A 142 -25.14 17.81 -19.65
CA PRO A 142 -24.60 16.78 -18.78
C PRO A 142 -25.59 15.62 -18.62
N GLY A 143 -25.06 14.42 -18.37
CA GLY A 143 -25.85 13.18 -18.28
C GLY A 143 -26.02 12.65 -16.86
N LEU A 144 -27.15 11.97 -16.63
CA LEU A 144 -27.35 11.10 -15.46
C LEU A 144 -26.36 9.93 -15.53
N THR A 145 -26.16 9.38 -16.72
CA THR A 145 -25.08 8.41 -17.02
C THR A 145 -24.25 8.87 -18.23
N GLY A 146 -23.11 8.24 -18.48
CA GLY A 146 -22.23 8.62 -19.59
C GLY A 146 -21.09 7.64 -19.81
N LEU A 147 -20.37 7.81 -20.93
CA LEU A 147 -19.32 6.89 -21.37
C LEU A 147 -18.21 6.76 -20.30
N ALA A 148 -17.73 7.83 -19.71
CA ALA A 148 -16.75 7.80 -18.64
C ALA A 148 -17.26 7.07 -17.38
N GLN A 149 -18.57 7.20 -17.05
CA GLN A 149 -19.16 6.55 -15.89
C GLN A 149 -19.26 5.03 -16.05
N ILE A 150 -19.53 4.53 -17.27
CA ILE A 150 -19.55 3.10 -17.55
C ILE A 150 -18.15 2.50 -17.78
N SER A 151 -17.12 3.33 -18.04
CA SER A 151 -15.76 2.87 -18.31
C SER A 151 -14.87 2.75 -17.06
N GLY A 152 -15.36 3.16 -15.87
CA GLY A 152 -14.57 3.03 -14.63
C GLY A 152 -14.86 4.08 -13.55
N ARG A 153 -15.88 4.94 -13.72
CA ARG A 153 -16.29 5.98 -12.74
C ARG A 153 -15.10 6.69 -12.07
N ASN A 154 -14.71 6.21 -10.89
CA ASN A 154 -13.67 6.81 -10.05
C ASN A 154 -12.32 6.08 -10.13
N THR A 155 -12.18 5.06 -10.97
CA THR A 155 -10.95 4.27 -11.13
C THR A 155 -10.10 4.72 -12.32
N ILE A 156 -10.59 5.64 -13.16
CA ILE A 156 -9.87 6.20 -14.30
C ILE A 156 -9.35 7.60 -14.00
N SER A 157 -8.18 7.95 -14.57
CA SER A 157 -7.55 9.27 -14.42
C SER A 157 -8.47 10.41 -14.93
N TRP A 158 -8.20 11.65 -14.48
CA TRP A 158 -8.94 12.83 -14.95
C TRP A 158 -8.82 13.00 -16.48
N ASP A 159 -7.63 12.83 -17.04
CA ASP A 159 -7.40 12.96 -18.48
C ASP A 159 -8.18 11.90 -19.25
N LYS A 160 -8.14 10.61 -18.81
CA LYS A 160 -8.93 9.55 -19.44
C LYS A 160 -10.43 9.78 -19.33
N ARG A 161 -10.90 10.35 -18.21
CA ARG A 161 -12.31 10.72 -18.02
C ARG A 161 -12.73 11.78 -19.02
N PHE A 162 -11.93 12.83 -19.20
CA PHE A 162 -12.23 13.90 -20.14
C PHE A 162 -12.10 13.46 -21.60
N GLU A 163 -11.13 12.63 -21.91
CA GLU A 163 -11.00 11.96 -23.23
C GLU A 163 -12.29 11.20 -23.57
N LEU A 164 -12.82 10.39 -22.65
CA LEU A 164 -14.06 9.66 -22.85
C LEU A 164 -15.28 10.58 -22.94
N ASP A 165 -15.34 11.66 -22.16
CA ASP A 165 -16.41 12.66 -22.24
C ASP A 165 -16.38 13.35 -23.61
N VAL A 166 -15.21 13.75 -24.12
CA VAL A 166 -15.06 14.37 -25.46
C VAL A 166 -15.36 13.35 -26.57
N THR A 167 -14.89 12.12 -26.43
CA THR A 167 -15.21 11.02 -27.36
C THR A 167 -16.72 10.81 -27.48
N TYR A 168 -17.45 10.87 -26.36
CA TYR A 168 -18.91 10.80 -26.38
C TYR A 168 -19.52 12.00 -27.14
N VAL A 169 -19.06 13.21 -26.87
CA VAL A 169 -19.54 14.45 -27.54
C VAL A 169 -19.37 14.35 -29.05
N ASP A 170 -18.26 13.78 -29.50
CA ASP A 170 -17.96 13.63 -30.92
C ASP A 170 -18.76 12.50 -31.60
N ASN A 171 -19.31 11.55 -30.82
CA ASN A 171 -19.96 10.35 -31.34
C ASN A 171 -21.36 10.12 -30.75
N ILE A 172 -22.17 11.17 -30.64
CA ILE A 172 -23.56 11.06 -30.15
C ILE A 172 -24.41 10.38 -31.22
N THR A 173 -24.87 9.17 -30.91
CA THR A 173 -25.79 8.38 -31.75
C THR A 173 -26.77 7.63 -30.87
N PHE A 174 -27.95 7.29 -31.43
CA PHE A 174 -28.94 6.49 -30.74
C PHE A 174 -28.36 5.15 -30.22
N ILE A 175 -27.59 4.47 -31.05
CA ILE A 175 -26.98 3.18 -30.69
C ILE A 175 -26.01 3.31 -29.53
N ASN A 176 -25.19 4.37 -29.51
CA ASN A 176 -24.23 4.62 -28.42
C ASN A 176 -24.97 4.94 -27.11
N ASP A 177 -26.02 5.76 -27.17
CA ASP A 177 -26.84 6.07 -25.99
C ASP A 177 -27.48 4.78 -25.40
N ILE A 178 -28.05 3.93 -26.25
CA ILE A 178 -28.62 2.65 -25.80
C ILE A 178 -27.56 1.73 -25.17
N LYS A 179 -26.36 1.63 -25.80
CA LYS A 179 -25.27 0.84 -25.21
C LYS A 179 -24.85 1.36 -23.83
N ILE A 180 -24.77 2.69 -23.65
CA ILE A 180 -24.41 3.30 -22.38
C ILE A 180 -25.52 3.03 -21.34
N ILE A 181 -26.80 3.18 -21.68
CA ILE A 181 -27.91 2.89 -20.78
C ILE A 181 -27.91 1.41 -20.37
N TYR A 182 -27.76 0.50 -21.31
CA TYR A 182 -27.71 -0.96 -21.07
C TYR A 182 -26.58 -1.30 -20.07
N ASN A 183 -25.37 -0.81 -20.34
CA ASN A 183 -24.22 -1.05 -19.47
C ASN A 183 -24.41 -0.42 -18.07
N THR A 184 -25.10 0.72 -17.98
CA THR A 184 -25.41 1.37 -16.71
C THR A 184 -26.34 0.50 -15.87
N VAL A 185 -27.44 0.02 -16.45
CA VAL A 185 -28.39 -0.88 -15.77
C VAL A 185 -27.70 -2.15 -15.29
N PHE A 186 -26.89 -2.76 -16.15
CA PHE A 186 -26.15 -3.97 -15.80
C PHE A 186 -25.16 -3.76 -14.65
N LYS A 187 -24.43 -2.61 -14.62
CA LYS A 187 -23.53 -2.26 -13.52
C LYS A 187 -24.27 -1.96 -12.23
N VAL A 188 -25.41 -1.28 -12.27
CA VAL A 188 -26.23 -1.00 -11.09
C VAL A 188 -26.77 -2.31 -10.48
N ILE A 189 -27.27 -3.23 -11.31
CA ILE A 189 -27.77 -4.53 -10.84
C ILE A 189 -26.67 -5.40 -10.24
N LYS A 190 -25.47 -5.42 -10.86
CA LYS A 190 -24.31 -6.18 -10.34
C LYS A 190 -23.69 -5.54 -9.09
N GLY A 191 -24.06 -4.33 -8.71
CA GLY A 191 -23.44 -3.60 -7.60
C GLY A 191 -21.95 -3.33 -7.82
N ALA A 192 -21.46 -3.40 -9.07
CA ALA A 192 -20.07 -3.16 -9.41
C ALA A 192 -19.74 -1.67 -9.35
N ASP A 193 -18.56 -1.32 -8.84
CA ASP A 193 -17.99 0.04 -8.79
C ASP A 193 -18.75 1.08 -7.94
N ILE A 194 -19.56 0.65 -6.96
CA ILE A 194 -20.21 1.58 -6.04
C ILE A 194 -19.28 1.86 -4.86
N GLN A 195 -18.26 2.64 -5.11
CA GLN A 195 -17.48 3.24 -4.04
C GLN A 195 -18.19 4.48 -3.50
N VAL A 196 -18.43 4.51 -2.20
CA VAL A 196 -19.05 5.65 -1.51
C VAL A 196 -18.13 6.87 -1.64
N ARG A 197 -18.66 8.01 -2.14
CA ARG A 197 -17.91 9.29 -2.14
C ARG A 197 -17.39 9.60 -0.74
N GLY A 198 -16.10 9.94 -0.63
CA GLY A 198 -15.42 10.12 0.65
C GLY A 198 -14.53 8.93 1.04
N THR A 199 -14.59 7.82 0.29
CA THR A 199 -13.64 6.70 0.42
C THR A 199 -12.77 6.54 -0.83
N THR A 200 -12.99 7.35 -1.87
CA THR A 200 -12.24 7.31 -3.13
C THR A 200 -11.10 8.31 -3.13
N LYS A 201 -9.97 7.83 -3.46
CA LYS A 201 -8.64 8.44 -3.44
C LYS A 201 -8.31 9.24 -4.72
N VAL A 202 -9.25 9.89 -5.35
CA VAL A 202 -8.97 10.75 -6.51
C VAL A 202 -8.91 12.18 -6.02
N CYS A 203 -7.74 12.84 -6.14
CA CYS A 203 -7.62 14.25 -5.82
C CYS A 203 -8.65 15.04 -6.64
N ASP A 204 -9.12 16.17 -6.15
CA ASP A 204 -9.99 17.02 -6.90
C ASP A 204 -9.26 17.58 -8.14
N PHE A 205 -10.02 17.88 -9.20
CA PHE A 205 -9.45 18.29 -10.48
C PHE A 205 -8.69 19.64 -10.40
N GLY A 206 -9.08 20.51 -9.50
CA GLY A 206 -8.39 21.79 -9.32
C GLY A 206 -6.98 21.61 -8.76
N THR A 207 -6.84 20.75 -7.76
CA THR A 207 -5.53 20.36 -7.20
C THR A 207 -4.68 19.65 -8.26
N TYR A 208 -5.27 18.73 -9.04
CA TYR A 208 -4.61 18.05 -10.16
C TYR A 208 -4.01 19.05 -11.17
N LYS A 209 -4.76 20.08 -11.56
CA LYS A 209 -4.29 21.10 -12.52
C LYS A 209 -3.21 22.03 -11.97
N LYS A 210 -3.35 22.50 -10.73
CA LYS A 210 -2.30 23.31 -10.08
C LYS A 210 -0.95 22.61 -10.08
N ILE A 211 -0.95 21.31 -9.76
CA ILE A 211 0.25 20.48 -9.76
C ILE A 211 0.85 20.37 -11.19
N GLN A 212 0.02 20.27 -12.25
CA GLN A 212 0.49 20.26 -13.65
C GLN A 212 1.12 21.60 -14.07
N GLU A 213 0.51 22.72 -13.68
CA GLU A 213 0.96 24.07 -14.05
C GLU A 213 2.27 24.45 -13.37
N GLU A 214 2.56 23.92 -12.20
CA GLU A 214 3.80 24.15 -11.46
C GLU A 214 5.01 23.35 -12.03
N GLY A 215 4.85 22.65 -13.16
CA GLY A 215 5.92 21.88 -13.81
C GLY A 215 6.44 20.70 -13.00
N LYS A 216 5.78 20.39 -11.88
CA LYS A 216 6.03 19.17 -11.11
C LYS A 216 5.41 18.02 -11.90
N ASN A 217 6.17 16.98 -12.17
CA ASN A 217 5.63 15.75 -12.78
C ASN A 217 4.45 15.27 -11.95
N VAL A 218 3.24 15.43 -12.50
CA VAL A 218 2.01 15.02 -11.82
C VAL A 218 1.98 13.51 -11.79
N VAL A 219 2.51 12.97 -10.75
CA VAL A 219 2.15 11.62 -10.38
C VAL A 219 0.78 11.73 -9.72
N ASN A 220 -0.22 11.14 -10.35
CA ASN A 220 -1.54 11.02 -9.75
C ASN A 220 -1.36 10.37 -8.39
N HIS A 221 -1.76 11.07 -7.33
CA HIS A 221 -1.65 10.62 -5.94
C HIS A 221 -2.20 9.20 -5.69
N TYR A 222 -3.00 8.71 -6.61
CA TYR A 222 -3.77 7.48 -6.51
C TYR A 222 -3.59 6.56 -7.71
N ASP A 223 -2.52 6.77 -8.46
CA ASP A 223 -2.11 5.85 -9.53
C ASP A 223 -1.24 4.72 -8.94
N MET A 224 -1.57 4.32 -7.69
CA MET A 224 -0.98 3.13 -7.11
C MET A 224 -1.35 1.92 -7.97
N THR A 225 -0.38 1.06 -8.21
CA THR A 225 -0.57 -0.18 -8.98
C THR A 225 -1.65 -1.06 -8.34
N TYR A 226 -1.79 -0.99 -7.01
CA TYR A 226 -2.75 -1.73 -6.21
C TYR A 226 -3.56 -0.81 -5.31
N SER A 227 -4.67 -1.32 -4.76
CA SER A 227 -5.54 -0.58 -3.83
C SER A 227 -4.86 -0.19 -2.51
N GLU A 228 -3.74 -0.81 -2.19
CA GLU A 228 -2.91 -0.51 -1.02
C GLU A 228 -1.42 -0.81 -1.28
N ILE A 229 -0.52 -0.12 -0.57
CA ILE A 229 0.92 -0.35 -0.57
C ILE A 229 1.33 -0.89 0.81
N GLY A 230 2.21 -1.90 0.83
CA GLY A 230 2.78 -2.47 2.05
C GLY A 230 1.98 -3.65 2.61
N SER A 231 2.10 -3.86 3.95
CA SER A 231 1.55 -5.04 4.62
C SER A 231 2.22 -6.34 4.14
N TYR A 232 1.57 -7.49 4.34
CA TYR A 232 2.11 -8.79 3.98
C TYR A 232 2.42 -8.93 2.49
N PHE A 233 3.40 -9.75 2.14
CA PHE A 233 3.56 -10.24 0.79
C PHE A 233 2.33 -11.04 0.35
N TRP A 234 2.02 -11.00 -0.95
CA TRP A 234 0.99 -11.82 -1.56
C TRP A 234 1.62 -12.81 -2.53
N LEU A 235 0.89 -13.84 -2.89
CA LEU A 235 1.32 -14.87 -3.82
C LEU A 235 0.11 -15.26 -4.68
N ASP A 236 0.27 -15.32 -5.99
CA ASP A 236 -0.69 -15.99 -6.86
C ASP A 236 -0.33 -17.48 -6.87
N GLU A 237 -1.17 -18.31 -6.25
CA GLU A 237 -0.93 -19.75 -6.15
C GLU A 237 -0.73 -20.41 -7.53
N LYS A 238 -1.35 -19.87 -8.58
CA LYS A 238 -1.23 -20.36 -9.96
C LYS A 238 0.12 -20.06 -10.60
N MET A 239 0.87 -19.13 -10.04
CA MET A 239 2.20 -18.71 -10.52
C MET A 239 3.34 -19.39 -9.79
N ILE A 240 3.05 -20.30 -8.85
CA ILE A 240 4.09 -21.09 -8.16
C ILE A 240 4.80 -21.97 -9.20
N PRO A 241 6.14 -21.88 -9.28
CA PRO A 241 6.90 -22.71 -10.23
C PRO A 241 6.77 -24.20 -9.94
N ASP A 242 6.69 -25.03 -10.98
CA ASP A 242 6.62 -26.48 -10.82
C ASP A 242 7.99 -27.10 -10.45
N GLN A 243 9.08 -26.50 -10.95
CA GLN A 243 10.42 -27.07 -10.84
C GLN A 243 11.29 -26.38 -9.80
N PHE A 244 12.10 -27.15 -9.11
CA PHE A 244 13.20 -26.67 -8.30
C PHE A 244 14.36 -26.22 -9.18
N ARG A 245 15.01 -25.11 -8.77
CA ARG A 245 16.27 -24.62 -9.34
C ARG A 245 17.22 -24.27 -8.21
N ASP A 246 18.53 -24.25 -8.53
CA ASP A 246 19.56 -23.88 -7.57
C ASP A 246 19.40 -22.42 -7.13
N ILE A 247 19.53 -22.21 -5.83
CA ILE A 247 19.49 -20.88 -5.21
C ILE A 247 20.91 -20.34 -5.14
N LEU A 248 21.28 -19.46 -6.09
CA LEU A 248 22.64 -19.01 -6.31
C LEU A 248 23.00 -17.68 -5.67
N PHE A 249 22.04 -16.96 -5.11
CA PHE A 249 22.25 -15.60 -4.58
C PHE A 249 22.73 -15.55 -3.12
N LEU A 250 22.67 -16.66 -2.42
CA LEU A 250 23.14 -16.75 -1.04
C LEU A 250 24.67 -16.76 -0.96
N PRO A 251 25.25 -16.24 0.16
CA PRO A 251 26.69 -16.25 0.34
C PRO A 251 27.31 -17.64 0.21
N LYS A 252 28.46 -17.72 -0.45
CA LYS A 252 29.26 -18.94 -0.49
C LYS A 252 29.94 -19.16 0.86
N VAL A 253 29.57 -20.23 1.54
CA VAL A 253 30.06 -20.63 2.85
C VAL A 253 30.48 -22.10 2.82
N SER A 254 31.15 -22.60 3.87
CA SER A 254 31.58 -24.01 3.94
C SER A 254 30.38 -24.97 4.00
N ASP A 255 29.35 -24.62 4.76
CA ASP A 255 28.12 -25.40 4.89
C ASP A 255 26.93 -24.51 5.24
N SER A 256 25.74 -24.93 4.83
CA SER A 256 24.53 -24.15 5.10
C SER A 256 23.27 -24.99 5.09
N ALA A 257 22.21 -24.46 5.70
CA ALA A 257 20.91 -25.09 5.70
C ALA A 257 19.77 -24.07 5.59
N PHE A 258 18.71 -24.45 4.88
CA PHE A 258 17.45 -23.70 4.86
C PHE A 258 16.60 -24.09 6.06
N THR A 259 16.00 -23.09 6.70
CA THR A 259 15.19 -23.23 7.90
C THR A 259 13.81 -22.62 7.69
N PHE A 260 12.87 -22.90 8.58
CA PHE A 260 11.50 -22.39 8.50
C PHE A 260 11.42 -20.87 8.59
N SER A 261 12.30 -20.24 9.37
CA SER A 261 12.32 -18.80 9.61
C SER A 261 13.71 -18.31 10.05
N GLY A 262 13.93 -16.99 10.09
CA GLY A 262 15.16 -16.42 10.65
C GLY A 262 15.39 -16.78 12.12
N ARG A 263 14.33 -16.96 12.92
CA ARG A 263 14.42 -17.45 14.30
C ARG A 263 14.99 -18.87 14.35
N THR A 264 14.48 -19.76 13.52
CA THR A 264 15.00 -21.14 13.44
C THR A 264 16.43 -21.17 12.91
N ALA A 265 16.83 -20.21 12.06
CA ALA A 265 18.23 -20.08 11.64
C ALA A 265 19.16 -19.70 12.81
N ILE A 266 18.76 -18.77 13.67
CA ILE A 266 19.52 -18.41 14.89
C ILE A 266 19.59 -19.62 15.83
N GLU A 267 18.50 -20.35 16.01
CA GLU A 267 18.49 -21.56 16.86
C GLU A 267 19.46 -22.62 16.36
N ILE A 268 19.48 -22.93 15.06
CA ILE A 268 20.41 -23.90 14.48
C ILE A 268 21.87 -23.45 14.69
N ALA A 269 22.18 -22.15 14.43
CA ALA A 269 23.52 -21.62 14.70
C ALA A 269 23.91 -21.78 16.18
N LEU A 270 23.01 -21.43 17.10
CA LEU A 270 23.24 -21.55 18.54
C LEU A 270 23.47 -23.02 18.95
N ARG A 271 22.62 -23.94 18.50
CA ARG A 271 22.77 -25.38 18.80
C ARG A 271 24.06 -25.95 18.26
N ASP A 272 24.51 -25.55 17.08
CA ASP A 272 25.79 -25.97 16.52
C ASP A 272 26.97 -25.43 17.35
N ILE A 273 26.88 -24.19 17.86
CA ILE A 273 27.88 -23.61 18.76
C ILE A 273 27.93 -24.37 20.10
N LEU A 274 26.76 -24.67 20.69
CA LEU A 274 26.64 -25.36 21.97
C LEU A 274 27.22 -26.78 21.96
N LYS A 275 27.34 -27.41 20.77
CA LYS A 275 28.05 -28.68 20.63
C LYS A 275 29.54 -28.59 20.98
N LYS A 276 30.13 -27.39 20.81
CA LYS A 276 31.60 -27.19 20.92
C LYS A 276 32.02 -26.30 22.07
N LYS A 277 31.12 -25.43 22.54
CA LYS A 277 31.41 -24.41 23.56
C LYS A 277 30.28 -24.34 24.57
N ASN A 278 30.62 -24.15 25.83
CA ASN A 278 29.68 -23.77 26.86
C ASN A 278 29.44 -22.25 26.77
N ILE A 279 28.23 -21.85 26.43
CA ILE A 279 27.83 -20.44 26.23
C ILE A 279 27.01 -19.97 27.42
N LYS A 280 27.40 -18.87 28.04
CA LYS A 280 26.71 -18.28 29.19
C LYS A 280 26.16 -16.92 28.89
N LYS A 281 26.79 -16.18 27.95
CA LYS A 281 26.48 -14.79 27.71
C LYS A 281 26.57 -14.40 26.25
N VAL A 282 25.54 -13.69 25.77
CA VAL A 282 25.51 -13.12 24.43
C VAL A 282 25.40 -11.59 24.50
N TYR A 283 26.09 -10.88 23.60
CA TYR A 283 26.02 -9.43 23.43
C TYR A 283 25.30 -9.11 22.13
N VAL A 284 24.14 -8.47 22.22
CA VAL A 284 23.18 -8.32 21.11
C VAL A 284 22.73 -6.87 20.94
N PRO A 285 22.24 -6.46 19.76
CA PRO A 285 21.71 -5.11 19.58
C PRO A 285 20.40 -4.92 20.36
N GLY A 286 20.25 -3.77 21.01
CA GLY A 286 18.99 -3.38 21.64
C GLY A 286 17.91 -3.05 20.60
N TYR A 287 18.31 -2.64 19.39
CA TYR A 287 17.41 -2.49 18.25
C TYR A 287 17.26 -3.84 17.51
N SER A 288 16.40 -4.69 18.04
CA SER A 288 16.14 -6.03 17.53
C SER A 288 14.69 -6.46 17.78
N CYS A 289 14.23 -7.50 17.12
CA CYS A 289 12.95 -8.11 17.45
C CYS A 289 13.12 -9.14 18.58
N VAL A 290 12.09 -9.34 19.38
CA VAL A 290 12.08 -10.35 20.46
C VAL A 290 12.45 -11.74 19.94
N SER A 291 12.06 -12.06 18.70
CA SER A 291 12.37 -13.34 18.10
C SER A 291 13.86 -13.63 17.90
N MET A 292 14.72 -12.62 17.85
CA MET A 292 16.18 -12.79 17.80
C MET A 292 16.74 -13.26 19.15
N LEU A 293 16.08 -12.89 20.25
CA LEU A 293 16.51 -13.24 21.61
C LEU A 293 15.95 -14.58 22.07
N GLN A 294 14.86 -15.04 21.47
CA GLN A 294 14.10 -16.18 21.97
C GLN A 294 14.95 -17.45 22.09
N SER A 295 15.84 -17.70 21.12
CA SER A 295 16.75 -18.86 21.17
C SER A 295 17.71 -18.82 22.36
N PHE A 296 18.17 -17.65 22.76
CA PHE A 296 19.03 -17.48 23.93
C PHE A 296 18.24 -17.65 25.23
N ILE A 297 17.03 -17.08 25.29
CA ILE A 297 16.12 -17.22 26.44
C ILE A 297 15.74 -18.69 26.66
N ASP A 298 15.35 -19.41 25.60
CA ASP A 298 14.93 -20.81 25.67
C ASP A 298 16.08 -21.78 26.10
N ASN A 299 17.33 -21.30 26.00
CA ASN A 299 18.53 -22.06 26.40
C ASN A 299 19.20 -21.50 27.67
N ASP A 300 18.51 -20.70 28.48
CA ASP A 300 19.00 -20.09 29.73
C ASP A 300 20.31 -19.30 29.57
N ILE A 301 20.54 -18.68 28.39
CA ILE A 301 21.73 -17.88 28.10
C ILE A 301 21.41 -16.40 28.43
N SER A 302 22.21 -15.80 29.29
CA SER A 302 22.09 -14.38 29.62
C SER A 302 22.47 -13.48 28.43
N TYR A 303 21.86 -12.29 28.34
CA TYR A 303 22.15 -11.35 27.30
C TYR A 303 22.33 -9.93 27.82
N ASP A 304 23.25 -9.19 27.18
CA ASP A 304 23.42 -7.76 27.34
C ASP A 304 23.12 -7.03 26.04
N PHE A 305 22.64 -5.80 26.14
CA PHE A 305 22.36 -4.98 24.97
C PHE A 305 23.46 -3.95 24.71
N TYR A 306 23.76 -3.70 23.44
CA TYR A 306 24.36 -2.45 22.97
C TYR A 306 23.32 -1.61 22.23
N ASP A 307 23.51 -0.29 22.24
CA ASP A 307 22.56 0.62 21.58
C ASP A 307 22.94 0.85 20.12
N VAL A 308 21.94 1.16 19.29
CA VAL A 308 22.10 1.47 17.87
C VAL A 308 21.33 2.75 17.58
N GLN A 309 22.02 3.72 16.97
CA GLN A 309 21.46 5.04 16.70
C GLN A 309 21.73 5.46 15.25
N ILE A 310 20.99 6.48 14.78
CA ILE A 310 21.31 7.18 13.53
C ILE A 310 21.95 8.53 13.87
N LYS A 311 23.14 8.75 13.32
CA LYS A 311 23.85 10.01 13.41
C LYS A 311 24.24 10.46 11.99
N ASN A 312 23.79 11.64 11.58
CA ASN A 312 24.06 12.18 10.23
C ASN A 312 23.69 11.22 9.06
N GLY A 313 22.60 10.46 9.21
CA GLY A 313 22.13 9.48 8.22
C GLY A 313 22.92 8.17 8.17
N LYS A 314 23.88 7.94 9.07
CA LYS A 314 24.65 6.71 9.22
C LYS A 314 24.28 5.95 10.48
N VAL A 315 24.43 4.62 10.45
CA VAL A 315 24.25 3.78 11.65
C VAL A 315 25.46 3.91 12.55
N HIS A 316 25.21 4.22 13.80
CA HIS A 316 26.21 4.29 14.86
C HIS A 316 25.92 3.23 15.92
N TYR A 317 26.86 2.30 16.13
CA TYR A 317 26.76 1.23 17.12
C TYR A 317 27.49 1.66 18.40
N GLU A 318 26.77 1.78 19.52
CA GLU A 318 27.34 2.09 20.85
C GLU A 318 27.80 0.79 21.52
N ILE A 319 28.76 0.10 20.90
CA ILE A 319 29.31 -1.15 21.39
C ILE A 319 30.48 -0.86 22.33
N ASP A 320 30.43 -1.40 23.55
CA ASP A 320 31.60 -1.43 24.43
C ASP A 320 32.55 -2.56 23.99
N PRO A 321 33.72 -2.24 23.41
CA PRO A 321 34.66 -3.24 22.94
C PRO A 321 35.33 -4.03 24.07
N ASN A 322 35.16 -3.59 25.34
CA ASN A 322 35.68 -4.30 26.51
C ASN A 322 34.69 -5.27 27.13
N LYS A 323 33.44 -5.27 26.67
CA LYS A 323 32.43 -6.17 27.15
C LYS A 323 32.80 -7.62 26.88
N GLU A 324 32.75 -8.47 27.91
CA GLU A 324 32.96 -9.92 27.78
C GLU A 324 31.65 -10.59 27.35
N CYS A 325 31.73 -11.44 26.32
CA CYS A 325 30.65 -12.27 25.85
C CYS A 325 31.20 -13.52 25.14
N ASP A 326 30.42 -14.60 25.15
CA ASP A 326 30.74 -15.85 24.43
C ASP A 326 30.28 -15.78 22.98
N ILE A 327 29.19 -15.05 22.73
CA ILE A 327 28.64 -14.79 21.38
C ILE A 327 28.46 -13.27 21.23
N PHE A 328 28.91 -12.74 20.12
CA PHE A 328 28.57 -11.40 19.66
C PHE A 328 27.67 -11.49 18.43
N LEU A 329 26.41 -11.04 18.57
CA LEU A 329 25.43 -11.02 17.49
C LEU A 329 25.23 -9.57 17.01
N PHE A 330 25.31 -9.36 15.70
CA PHE A 330 25.07 -8.06 15.09
C PHE A 330 24.35 -8.16 13.75
N MET A 331 23.88 -7.01 13.26
CA MET A 331 23.19 -6.85 11.98
C MET A 331 23.65 -5.54 11.31
N LYS A 332 23.81 -5.54 9.99
CA LYS A 332 23.93 -4.32 9.17
C LYS A 332 22.52 -3.78 8.91
N TYR A 333 22.15 -2.68 9.55
CA TYR A 333 20.79 -2.18 9.46
C TYR A 333 20.51 -1.49 8.13
N PHE A 334 19.50 -1.98 7.38
CA PHE A 334 18.94 -1.39 6.16
C PHE A 334 19.96 -1.09 5.06
N SER A 335 21.10 -1.77 5.08
CA SER A 335 22.24 -1.49 4.17
C SER A 335 22.74 -0.03 4.26
N ILE A 336 22.51 0.64 5.38
CA ILE A 336 22.99 1.99 5.66
C ILE A 336 24.49 1.93 6.03
N ASP A 337 25.25 2.93 5.57
CA ASP A 337 26.65 3.11 5.96
C ASP A 337 26.81 3.10 7.49
N SER A 338 27.84 2.45 7.97
CA SER A 338 28.18 2.39 9.40
C SER A 338 29.64 2.78 9.65
N GLU A 339 29.89 3.27 10.85
CA GLU A 339 31.25 3.64 11.27
C GLU A 339 31.77 2.62 12.29
N ASN A 340 33.06 2.25 12.18
CA ASN A 340 33.82 1.44 13.15
C ASN A 340 33.28 0.03 13.47
N LEU A 341 32.33 -0.51 12.71
CA LEU A 341 31.74 -1.82 13.00
C LEU A 341 32.76 -2.94 12.80
N GLU A 342 33.53 -2.92 11.70
CA GLU A 342 34.52 -3.95 11.37
C GLU A 342 35.61 -4.05 12.42
N GLU A 343 36.15 -2.90 12.89
CA GLU A 343 37.14 -2.85 13.96
C GLU A 343 36.59 -3.46 15.26
N THR A 344 35.34 -3.14 15.59
CA THR A 344 34.68 -3.66 16.79
C THR A 344 34.49 -5.18 16.72
N ILE A 345 34.03 -5.70 15.57
CA ILE A 345 33.88 -7.15 15.34
C ILE A 345 35.23 -7.85 15.53
N SER A 346 36.31 -7.28 14.95
CA SER A 346 37.67 -7.81 15.08
C SER A 346 38.13 -7.88 16.54
N LYS A 347 37.84 -6.84 17.35
CA LYS A 347 38.15 -6.83 18.79
C LYS A 347 37.36 -7.91 19.57
N MET A 348 36.07 -8.07 19.29
CA MET A 348 35.24 -9.12 19.92
C MET A 348 35.75 -10.51 19.56
N LYS A 349 36.11 -10.73 18.29
CA LYS A 349 36.68 -11.97 17.80
C LYS A 349 38.00 -12.29 18.49
N ALA A 350 38.92 -11.32 18.65
CA ALA A 350 40.20 -11.47 19.32
C ALA A 350 40.05 -11.89 20.79
N LYS A 351 38.94 -11.52 21.45
CA LYS A 351 38.59 -11.95 22.80
C LYS A 351 37.98 -13.35 22.88
N GLY A 352 37.80 -14.03 21.75
CA GLY A 352 37.28 -15.41 21.68
C GLY A 352 35.77 -15.50 21.54
N ALA A 353 35.05 -14.39 21.32
CA ALA A 353 33.63 -14.43 21.03
C ALA A 353 33.35 -15.12 19.69
N VAL A 354 32.30 -15.93 19.63
CA VAL A 354 31.74 -16.44 18.37
C VAL A 354 30.90 -15.35 17.73
N ILE A 355 31.14 -15.06 16.46
CA ILE A 355 30.48 -13.98 15.75
C ILE A 355 29.30 -14.52 14.93
N ILE A 356 28.09 -14.11 15.27
CA ILE A 356 26.88 -14.37 14.48
C ILE A 356 26.46 -13.06 13.80
N GLU A 357 26.41 -13.08 12.48
CA GLU A 357 25.94 -11.95 11.67
C GLU A 357 24.53 -12.24 11.13
N ASP A 358 23.56 -11.41 11.48
CA ASP A 358 22.24 -11.44 10.84
C ASP A 358 22.29 -10.56 9.57
N ILE A 359 22.34 -11.22 8.43
CA ILE A 359 22.41 -10.60 7.12
C ILE A 359 21.02 -10.28 6.55
N THR A 360 19.96 -10.36 7.34
CA THR A 360 18.58 -10.14 6.86
C THR A 360 18.42 -8.80 6.16
N HIS A 361 19.03 -7.72 6.66
CA HIS A 361 18.89 -6.39 6.05
C HIS A 361 19.90 -6.11 4.94
N SER A 362 20.94 -6.92 4.78
CA SER A 362 22.00 -6.78 3.78
C SER A 362 22.12 -7.99 2.83
N LEU A 363 21.10 -8.86 2.79
CA LEU A 363 21.12 -10.13 2.07
C LEU A 363 21.52 -10.00 0.60
N LEU A 364 21.14 -8.93 -0.05
CA LEU A 364 21.38 -8.69 -1.48
C LEU A 364 22.45 -7.62 -1.74
N ASP A 365 23.22 -7.21 -0.73
CA ASP A 365 24.35 -6.30 -0.91
C ASP A 365 25.50 -6.97 -1.70
N LYS A 366 26.42 -6.20 -2.27
CA LYS A 366 27.64 -6.73 -2.90
C LYS A 366 28.55 -7.42 -1.87
N GLU A 367 28.75 -6.75 -0.73
CA GLU A 367 29.52 -7.27 0.41
C GLU A 367 28.51 -7.66 1.49
N VAL A 368 28.01 -8.90 1.39
CA VAL A 368 26.88 -9.36 2.21
C VAL A 368 27.28 -9.49 3.67
N TYR A 369 28.52 -9.93 3.98
CA TYR A 369 28.98 -10.20 5.34
C TYR A 369 30.44 -9.84 5.58
N PHE A 370 30.84 -9.74 6.86
CA PHE A 370 32.20 -9.48 7.27
C PHE A 370 33.03 -10.79 7.36
N SER A 371 34.30 -10.71 6.97
CA SER A 371 35.21 -11.88 6.95
C SER A 371 35.46 -12.51 8.34
N GLN A 372 35.21 -11.77 9.42
CA GLN A 372 35.34 -12.19 10.81
C GLN A 372 34.15 -13.00 11.31
N SER A 373 33.04 -13.03 10.59
CA SER A 373 31.84 -13.79 11.00
C SER A 373 32.11 -15.29 11.02
N ASP A 374 31.51 -15.99 11.97
CA ASP A 374 31.55 -17.46 12.09
C ASP A 374 30.30 -18.09 11.51
N TYR A 375 29.14 -17.47 11.80
CA TYR A 375 27.83 -17.88 11.32
C TYR A 375 27.10 -16.70 10.71
N LEU A 376 26.36 -16.99 9.65
CA LEU A 376 25.44 -16.06 9.01
C LEU A 376 24.02 -16.59 9.22
N VAL A 377 23.09 -15.69 9.51
CA VAL A 377 21.66 -16.03 9.59
C VAL A 377 20.85 -15.04 8.78
N ALA A 378 19.75 -15.50 8.17
CA ALA A 378 18.89 -14.64 7.38
C ALA A 378 17.41 -15.04 7.50
N SER A 379 16.53 -14.03 7.40
CA SER A 379 15.09 -14.22 7.21
C SER A 379 14.72 -13.91 5.76
N LEU A 380 14.54 -14.95 4.94
CA LEU A 380 14.25 -14.82 3.51
C LEU A 380 12.83 -14.29 3.25
N ARG A 381 11.87 -14.61 4.13
CA ARG A 381 10.48 -14.14 4.04
C ARG A 381 10.32 -12.62 4.02
N LYS A 382 11.31 -11.87 4.47
CA LYS A 382 11.30 -10.41 4.41
C LYS A 382 11.63 -9.85 3.03
N TRP A 383 12.20 -10.68 2.16
CA TRP A 383 12.64 -10.29 0.82
C TRP A 383 11.73 -10.79 -0.30
N PHE A 384 11.14 -11.97 -0.11
CA PHE A 384 10.46 -12.72 -1.17
C PHE A 384 9.03 -13.09 -0.79
N GLU A 385 8.22 -13.36 -1.78
CA GLU A 385 6.81 -13.76 -1.71
C GLU A 385 6.70 -15.25 -1.33
N ILE A 386 7.28 -15.64 -0.21
CA ILE A 386 7.35 -17.03 0.28
C ILE A 386 6.67 -17.21 1.62
N PRO A 387 5.97 -18.34 1.86
CA PRO A 387 5.30 -18.60 3.13
C PRO A 387 6.26 -18.80 4.29
N THR A 388 7.35 -19.57 4.10
CA THR A 388 8.41 -19.79 5.09
C THR A 388 9.77 -19.39 4.52
N GLY A 389 10.82 -19.35 5.34
CA GLY A 389 12.18 -19.13 4.84
C GLY A 389 13.08 -18.40 5.80
N GLY A 390 14.04 -19.15 6.29
CA GLY A 390 15.26 -18.71 6.92
C GLY A 390 16.43 -19.45 6.30
N TRP A 391 17.62 -18.99 6.61
CA TRP A 391 18.87 -19.61 6.15
C TRP A 391 19.95 -19.42 7.20
N VAL A 392 20.75 -20.47 7.42
CA VAL A 392 21.93 -20.42 8.26
C VAL A 392 23.13 -20.89 7.45
N GLY A 393 24.22 -20.14 7.50
CA GLY A 393 25.49 -20.48 6.88
C GLY A 393 26.62 -20.50 7.90
N LYS A 394 27.53 -21.48 7.79
CA LYS A 394 28.75 -21.58 8.58
C LYS A 394 29.95 -21.30 7.71
N ILE A 395 30.74 -20.29 8.08
CA ILE A 395 31.87 -19.82 7.26
C ILE A 395 32.96 -20.86 7.15
N LYS A 396 33.28 -21.57 8.24
CA LYS A 396 34.34 -22.59 8.27
C LYS A 396 33.85 -23.88 8.93
N GLY A 397 34.05 -24.99 8.23
CA GLY A 397 33.64 -26.34 8.68
C GLY A 397 32.17 -26.62 8.45
N ASN A 398 31.69 -27.81 8.87
CA ASN A 398 30.34 -28.27 8.63
C ASN A 398 29.41 -27.97 9.81
N LEU A 399 28.14 -27.80 9.53
CA LEU A 399 27.07 -27.75 10.52
C LEU A 399 26.87 -29.18 11.10
N GLU A 400 26.98 -29.30 12.41
CA GLU A 400 26.66 -30.58 13.12
C GLU A 400 25.18 -30.66 13.49
N VAL A 401 24.47 -29.54 13.41
CA VAL A 401 23.02 -29.43 13.65
C VAL A 401 22.36 -28.87 12.43
N ILE A 402 21.39 -29.58 11.88
CA ILE A 402 20.62 -29.17 10.70
C ILE A 402 19.12 -29.35 10.97
N PRO A 403 18.26 -28.59 10.31
CA PRO A 403 16.82 -28.83 10.36
C PRO A 403 16.49 -30.23 9.82
N ASN A 404 15.62 -30.96 10.49
CA ASN A 404 15.29 -32.33 10.13
C ASN A 404 13.80 -32.68 10.19
N ILE A 405 12.95 -31.70 10.56
CA ILE A 405 11.50 -31.87 10.65
C ILE A 405 10.86 -31.19 9.44
N GLU A 406 10.03 -31.94 8.70
CA GLU A 406 9.32 -31.37 7.54
C GLU A 406 8.28 -30.30 7.99
N SER A 407 8.08 -29.29 7.16
CA SER A 407 7.07 -28.25 7.39
C SER A 407 5.65 -28.84 7.36
N ASN A 408 4.78 -28.30 8.18
CA ASN A 408 3.45 -28.83 8.46
C ASN A 408 2.31 -28.09 7.71
N SER A 409 1.05 -28.45 8.04
CA SER A 409 -0.16 -27.89 7.44
C SER A 409 -0.33 -26.37 7.61
N THR A 410 0.37 -25.74 8.57
CA THR A 410 0.31 -24.28 8.76
C THR A 410 0.86 -23.51 7.56
N VAL A 411 1.74 -24.12 6.77
CA VAL A 411 2.25 -23.56 5.51
C VAL A 411 1.13 -23.40 4.48
N LEU A 412 0.25 -24.37 4.35
CA LEU A 412 -0.88 -24.32 3.42
C LEU A 412 -1.85 -23.18 3.80
N GLU A 413 -2.11 -22.99 5.10
CA GLU A 413 -2.91 -21.85 5.58
C GLU A 413 -2.23 -20.52 5.21
N LYS A 414 -0.90 -20.43 5.37
CA LYS A 414 -0.15 -19.23 4.99
C LYS A 414 -0.23 -18.94 3.49
N ILE A 415 -0.04 -19.94 2.63
CA ILE A 415 -0.19 -19.82 1.18
C ILE A 415 -1.58 -19.31 0.83
N LYS A 416 -2.63 -19.92 1.43
CA LYS A 416 -4.01 -19.47 1.26
C LYS A 416 -4.20 -18.00 1.64
N GLY A 417 -3.66 -17.57 2.78
CA GLY A 417 -3.73 -16.17 3.22
C GLY A 417 -3.02 -15.21 2.26
N MET A 418 -1.90 -15.63 1.66
CA MET A 418 -1.16 -14.86 0.67
C MET A 418 -1.93 -14.76 -0.67
N ASP A 419 -2.53 -15.87 -1.13
CA ASP A 419 -3.34 -15.90 -2.34
C ASP A 419 -4.65 -15.08 -2.17
N MET A 420 -5.30 -15.18 -1.03
CA MET A 420 -6.46 -14.34 -0.71
C MET A 420 -6.11 -12.85 -0.74
N LYS A 421 -4.92 -12.47 -0.25
CA LYS A 421 -4.45 -11.08 -0.39
C LYS A 421 -4.23 -10.70 -1.85
N HIS A 422 -3.65 -11.58 -2.67
CA HIS A 422 -3.53 -11.35 -4.11
C HIS A 422 -4.90 -11.10 -4.75
N GLN A 423 -5.86 -11.99 -4.52
CA GLN A 423 -7.23 -11.85 -5.03
C GLN A 423 -7.89 -10.53 -4.57
N PHE A 424 -7.71 -10.14 -3.31
CA PHE A 424 -8.21 -8.85 -2.79
C PHE A 424 -7.63 -7.66 -3.56
N LEU A 425 -6.33 -7.65 -3.80
CA LEU A 425 -5.65 -6.58 -4.52
C LEU A 425 -6.06 -6.50 -6.00
N MET A 426 -6.41 -7.64 -6.60
CA MET A 426 -6.93 -7.75 -7.98
C MET A 426 -8.43 -7.44 -8.08
N GLY A 427 -9.08 -6.99 -7.01
CA GLY A 427 -10.51 -6.65 -7.00
C GLY A 427 -11.45 -7.85 -6.85
N GLY A 428 -10.95 -9.00 -6.40
CA GLY A 428 -11.74 -10.18 -6.06
C GLY A 428 -12.67 -9.95 -4.88
N LYS A 429 -13.59 -10.88 -4.66
CA LYS A 429 -14.60 -10.83 -3.58
C LYS A 429 -14.09 -11.36 -2.23
N VAL A 430 -12.82 -11.19 -1.95
CA VAL A 430 -12.20 -11.64 -0.70
C VAL A 430 -12.22 -10.50 0.32
N SER A 431 -12.53 -10.82 1.57
CA SER A 431 -12.50 -9.87 2.69
C SER A 431 -11.07 -9.62 3.16
N LYS A 432 -10.77 -8.35 3.44
CA LYS A 432 -9.47 -7.96 4.01
C LYS A 432 -9.27 -8.57 5.39
N GLU A 433 -10.31 -8.63 6.19
CA GLU A 433 -10.30 -9.18 7.54
C GLU A 433 -9.92 -10.67 7.53
N GLU A 434 -10.44 -11.46 6.57
CA GLU A 434 -10.17 -12.90 6.49
C GLU A 434 -8.69 -13.20 6.25
N PHE A 435 -8.06 -12.59 5.24
CA PHE A 435 -6.64 -12.86 5.00
C PHE A 435 -5.73 -12.26 6.08
N LEU A 436 -6.12 -11.15 6.71
CA LEU A 436 -5.37 -10.60 7.84
C LEU A 436 -5.41 -11.52 9.05
N GLN A 437 -6.55 -12.15 9.35
CA GLN A 437 -6.67 -13.13 10.44
C GLN A 437 -5.78 -14.34 10.19
N ILE A 438 -5.80 -14.91 8.98
CA ILE A 438 -4.94 -16.05 8.61
C ILE A 438 -3.46 -15.69 8.77
N ASN A 439 -3.02 -14.56 8.23
CA ASN A 439 -1.64 -14.12 8.32
C ASN A 439 -1.20 -13.84 9.76
N SER A 440 -2.05 -13.20 10.56
CA SER A 440 -1.78 -12.91 11.98
C SER A 440 -1.71 -14.20 12.81
N LYS A 441 -2.60 -15.16 12.56
CA LYS A 441 -2.54 -16.49 13.21
C LYS A 441 -1.21 -17.16 12.92
N PHE A 442 -0.79 -17.21 11.66
CA PHE A 442 0.49 -17.80 11.28
C PHE A 442 1.68 -17.10 11.97
N ASP A 443 1.71 -15.78 12.02
CA ASP A 443 2.78 -15.03 12.65
C ASP A 443 2.84 -15.28 14.17
N ASN A 444 1.70 -15.46 14.83
CA ASN A 444 1.63 -15.87 16.24
C ASN A 444 2.11 -17.30 16.45
N GLU A 445 1.74 -18.23 15.57
CA GLU A 445 2.18 -19.62 15.63
C GLU A 445 3.70 -19.75 15.41
N LEU A 446 4.33 -18.86 14.63
CA LEU A 446 5.80 -18.83 14.47
C LEU A 446 6.56 -18.75 15.81
N ILE A 447 5.93 -18.26 16.88
CA ILE A 447 6.55 -18.21 18.20
C ILE A 447 6.70 -19.61 18.78
N HIS A 448 5.81 -20.51 18.43
CA HIS A 448 5.66 -21.85 19.02
C HIS A 448 6.07 -22.99 18.10
N VAL A 449 6.50 -22.70 16.84
CA VAL A 449 6.92 -23.77 15.91
C VAL A 449 8.18 -24.49 16.41
N ASP A 450 8.29 -25.76 16.03
CA ASP A 450 9.49 -26.54 16.29
C ASP A 450 10.73 -25.89 15.66
N ARG A 451 11.81 -25.83 16.42
CA ARG A 451 13.05 -25.15 16.03
C ARG A 451 13.85 -25.89 14.95
N PHE A 452 13.50 -27.14 14.65
CA PHE A 452 14.14 -27.96 13.64
C PHE A 452 13.33 -28.09 12.34
N LEU A 453 12.28 -27.31 12.17
CA LEU A 453 11.50 -27.28 10.93
C LEU A 453 12.34 -26.76 9.77
N LYS A 454 12.27 -27.48 8.65
CA LYS A 454 12.82 -27.08 7.35
C LYS A 454 11.95 -26.00 6.70
N ILE A 455 12.52 -25.30 5.74
CA ILE A 455 11.76 -24.49 4.78
C ILE A 455 10.82 -25.40 3.96
N ASP A 456 9.70 -24.90 3.51
CA ASP A 456 8.77 -25.65 2.67
C ASP A 456 9.19 -25.65 1.18
N ASP A 457 8.69 -26.64 0.44
CA ASP A 457 8.99 -26.84 -0.99
C ASP A 457 8.54 -25.68 -1.87
N THR A 458 7.38 -25.08 -1.56
CA THR A 458 6.86 -23.92 -2.32
C THR A 458 7.83 -22.76 -2.22
N SER A 459 8.32 -22.46 -1.03
CA SER A 459 9.33 -21.43 -0.79
C SER A 459 10.63 -21.69 -1.58
N LEU A 460 11.13 -22.93 -1.56
CA LEU A 460 12.34 -23.31 -2.31
C LEU A 460 12.17 -23.16 -3.82
N LYS A 461 11.03 -23.58 -4.37
CA LYS A 461 10.72 -23.41 -5.79
C LYS A 461 10.68 -21.93 -6.19
N ILE A 462 10.03 -21.09 -5.39
CA ILE A 462 9.97 -19.65 -5.65
C ILE A 462 11.37 -19.04 -5.61
N LEU A 463 12.16 -19.33 -4.56
CA LEU A 463 13.51 -18.78 -4.42
C LEU A 463 14.43 -19.17 -5.58
N GLY A 464 14.41 -20.43 -6.00
CA GLY A 464 15.24 -20.91 -7.11
C GLY A 464 14.85 -20.33 -8.48
N ASN A 465 13.61 -19.87 -8.64
CA ASN A 465 13.12 -19.27 -9.87
C ASN A 465 13.05 -17.73 -9.84
N THR A 466 13.47 -17.10 -8.74
CA THR A 466 13.45 -15.64 -8.59
C THR A 466 14.60 -14.99 -9.38
N ASP A 467 14.27 -14.00 -10.22
CA ASP A 467 15.27 -13.14 -10.86
C ASP A 467 15.82 -12.12 -9.86
N ILE A 468 16.95 -12.46 -9.24
CA ILE A 468 17.61 -11.61 -8.24
C ILE A 468 18.11 -10.28 -8.81
N THR A 469 18.50 -10.26 -10.07
CA THR A 469 18.96 -9.02 -10.72
C THR A 469 17.81 -8.04 -10.81
N MET A 470 16.65 -8.49 -11.27
CA MET A 470 15.43 -7.67 -11.33
C MET A 470 15.01 -7.19 -9.93
N VAL A 471 15.05 -8.08 -8.92
CA VAL A 471 14.71 -7.71 -7.52
C VAL A 471 15.61 -6.59 -7.01
N LYS A 472 16.94 -6.71 -7.19
CA LYS A 472 17.92 -5.68 -6.80
C LYS A 472 17.68 -4.35 -7.50
N GLU A 473 17.57 -4.38 -8.82
CA GLU A 473 17.38 -3.18 -9.63
C GLU A 473 16.09 -2.45 -9.26
N GLN A 474 14.99 -3.18 -9.10
CA GLN A 474 13.71 -2.56 -8.75
C GLN A 474 13.76 -1.92 -7.36
N ARG A 475 14.31 -2.61 -6.36
CA ARG A 475 14.46 -2.06 -5.00
C ARG A 475 15.35 -0.82 -4.97
N CYS A 476 16.50 -0.85 -5.65
CA CYS A 476 17.39 0.30 -5.75
C CYS A 476 16.72 1.48 -6.47
N ARG A 477 16.00 1.22 -7.57
CA ARG A 477 15.25 2.24 -8.31
C ARG A 477 14.19 2.90 -7.42
N ASN A 478 13.39 2.09 -6.74
CA ASN A 478 12.36 2.55 -5.83
C ASN A 478 12.93 3.39 -4.68
N ALA A 479 13.98 2.93 -4.04
CA ALA A 479 14.63 3.66 -2.95
C ALA A 479 15.27 4.98 -3.40
N LYS A 480 15.86 5.02 -4.60
CA LYS A 480 16.40 6.26 -5.19
C LYS A 480 15.30 7.31 -5.42
N ILE A 481 14.12 6.90 -5.90
CA ILE A 481 12.98 7.81 -6.06
C ILE A 481 12.56 8.39 -4.72
N LEU A 482 12.41 7.56 -3.68
CA LEU A 482 12.08 8.05 -2.34
C LEU A 482 13.15 9.01 -1.80
N MET A 483 14.43 8.70 -2.00
CA MET A 483 15.53 9.58 -1.61
C MET A 483 15.43 10.95 -2.28
N GLU A 484 15.27 10.97 -3.61
CA GLU A 484 15.24 12.21 -4.38
C GLU A 484 14.01 13.08 -4.06
N THR A 485 12.88 12.43 -3.84
CA THR A 485 11.60 13.13 -3.63
C THR A 485 11.39 13.60 -2.19
N LEU A 486 12.10 13.04 -1.21
CA LEU A 486 11.94 13.39 0.22
C LEU A 486 13.08 14.27 0.77
N LYS A 487 14.10 14.58 -0.03
CA LYS A 487 15.31 15.29 0.43
C LYS A 487 15.06 16.71 0.97
N ASP A 488 13.98 17.35 0.51
CA ASP A 488 13.67 18.73 0.85
C ASP A 488 12.71 18.85 2.07
N ILE A 489 12.34 17.73 2.71
CA ILE A 489 11.50 17.73 3.90
C ILE A 489 12.38 17.84 5.15
N GLU A 490 12.45 19.02 5.76
CA GLU A 490 13.33 19.33 6.89
C GLU A 490 13.12 18.43 8.13
N LEU A 491 11.92 17.90 8.32
CA LEU A 491 11.60 17.03 9.46
C LEU A 491 12.14 15.61 9.32
N ILE A 492 12.59 15.23 8.13
CA ILE A 492 13.01 13.86 7.81
C ILE A 492 14.54 13.82 7.69
N THR A 493 15.16 12.96 8.47
CA THR A 493 16.55 12.57 8.24
C THR A 493 16.57 11.35 7.33
N LEU A 494 17.21 11.49 6.17
CA LEU A 494 17.36 10.39 5.20
C LEU A 494 18.62 9.56 5.50
N PRO A 495 18.58 8.23 5.23
CA PRO A 495 19.74 7.36 5.39
C PRO A 495 20.79 7.61 4.32
N LYS A 496 22.06 7.43 4.66
CA LYS A 496 23.16 7.37 3.69
C LYS A 496 23.35 5.93 3.22
N ILE A 497 22.96 5.66 1.99
CA ILE A 497 23.04 4.34 1.34
C ILE A 497 23.85 4.47 0.05
N ASP A 498 24.90 3.67 -0.10
CA ASP A 498 25.63 3.52 -1.35
C ASP A 498 24.94 2.48 -2.24
N PHE A 499 24.06 2.92 -3.13
CA PHE A 499 23.28 2.04 -4.04
C PHE A 499 24.14 1.28 -5.07
N GLU A 500 25.43 1.57 -5.19
CA GLU A 500 26.35 0.75 -6.00
C GLU A 500 26.75 -0.55 -5.28
N LYS A 501 26.62 -0.56 -3.95
CA LYS A 501 26.96 -1.70 -3.10
C LYS A 501 25.77 -2.31 -2.39
N ALA A 502 24.75 -1.53 -2.12
CA ALA A 502 23.61 -1.86 -1.29
C ALA A 502 22.33 -2.12 -2.09
N SER A 503 21.53 -3.07 -1.61
CA SER A 503 20.17 -3.31 -2.08
C SER A 503 19.22 -3.24 -0.87
N PRO A 504 18.46 -2.16 -0.70
CA PRO A 504 17.72 -1.94 0.55
C PRO A 504 16.53 -2.89 0.70
N LEU A 505 16.37 -3.46 1.90
CA LEU A 505 15.18 -4.21 2.29
C LEU A 505 13.96 -3.27 2.43
N PHE A 506 14.15 -2.12 3.06
CA PHE A 506 13.26 -0.99 3.19
C PHE A 506 14.06 0.29 3.00
N TYR A 507 13.39 1.39 2.72
CA TYR A 507 13.99 2.72 2.76
C TYR A 507 13.55 3.43 4.05
N PRO A 508 14.33 3.34 5.16
CA PRO A 508 13.93 3.94 6.42
C PRO A 508 14.07 5.45 6.39
N VAL A 509 13.13 6.15 7.00
CA VAL A 509 13.21 7.58 7.29
C VAL A 509 13.15 7.79 8.79
N PHE A 510 13.81 8.83 9.29
CA PHE A 510 13.92 9.09 10.72
C PHE A 510 13.33 10.45 11.07
N LEU A 511 12.38 10.46 12.00
CA LEU A 511 11.66 11.64 12.48
C LEU A 511 11.64 11.65 14.01
N ARG A 512 11.21 12.76 14.63
CA ARG A 512 10.82 12.71 16.04
C ARG A 512 9.62 11.76 16.23
N THR A 513 9.50 11.16 17.42
CA THR A 513 8.48 10.12 17.67
C THR A 513 7.06 10.57 17.34
N GLU A 514 6.69 11.79 17.78
CA GLU A 514 5.35 12.33 17.54
C GLU A 514 5.08 12.55 16.05
N ASP A 515 6.08 13.04 15.32
CA ASP A 515 6.00 13.28 13.89
C ASP A 515 5.89 11.97 13.11
N ARG A 516 6.68 10.96 13.50
CA ARG A 516 6.62 9.60 12.92
C ARG A 516 5.25 8.95 13.10
N ASP A 517 4.68 9.00 14.30
CA ASP A 517 3.40 8.37 14.60
C ASP A 517 2.24 9.10 13.90
N SER A 518 2.32 10.43 13.81
CA SER A 518 1.39 11.25 13.04
C SER A 518 1.46 10.90 11.54
N LEU A 519 2.65 10.90 10.96
CA LEU A 519 2.87 10.52 9.56
C LEU A 519 2.36 9.11 9.27
N ARG A 520 2.74 8.13 10.09
CA ARG A 520 2.30 6.75 9.91
C ARG A 520 0.77 6.62 9.95
N SER A 521 0.12 7.34 10.88
CA SER A 521 -1.34 7.34 10.99
C SER A 521 -2.00 7.97 9.75
N TYR A 522 -1.39 9.00 9.18
CA TYR A 522 -1.83 9.62 7.93
C TYR A 522 -1.68 8.63 6.75
N MET A 523 -0.51 8.01 6.59
CA MET A 523 -0.24 7.04 5.54
C MET A 523 -1.20 5.84 5.58
N ILE A 524 -1.54 5.33 6.79
CA ILE A 524 -2.51 4.24 6.96
C ILE A 524 -3.90 4.64 6.43
N LYS A 525 -4.35 5.86 6.67
CA LYS A 525 -5.62 6.38 6.13
C LYS A 525 -5.61 6.42 4.61
N GLU A 526 -4.45 6.67 4.03
CA GLU A 526 -4.23 6.69 2.58
C GLU A 526 -3.94 5.28 2.00
N GLY A 527 -4.00 4.21 2.80
CA GLY A 527 -3.78 2.82 2.39
C GLY A 527 -2.32 2.46 2.17
N ILE A 528 -1.40 3.18 2.78
CA ILE A 528 0.04 2.91 2.74
C ILE A 528 0.45 2.40 4.11
N TYR A 529 0.89 1.14 4.18
CA TYR A 529 1.19 0.42 5.41
C TYR A 529 2.70 0.22 5.56
N CYS A 530 3.38 1.20 6.13
CA CYS A 530 4.81 1.16 6.43
C CYS A 530 5.04 0.62 7.85
N PRO A 531 5.94 -0.36 8.05
CA PRO A 531 6.25 -0.89 9.37
C PRO A 531 7.16 0.04 10.17
N ILE A 532 7.09 -0.10 11.50
CA ILE A 532 8.09 0.38 12.45
C ILE A 532 8.83 -0.86 12.96
N HIS A 533 10.14 -0.87 12.92
CA HIS A 533 10.98 -1.94 13.41
C HIS A 533 11.54 -1.59 14.79
N TRP A 534 11.34 -2.33 15.80
CA TRP A 534 10.49 -3.47 16.13
C TRP A 534 9.67 -3.10 17.38
N PRO A 535 8.78 -3.97 17.91
CA PRO A 535 8.19 -3.74 19.22
C PRO A 535 9.26 -3.58 20.29
N GLU A 536 8.94 -2.91 21.40
CA GLU A 536 9.87 -2.67 22.49
C GLU A 536 10.36 -3.99 23.09
N VAL A 537 11.67 -4.11 23.22
CA VAL A 537 12.32 -5.22 23.94
C VAL A 537 12.63 -4.73 25.36
N MET A 538 12.16 -5.47 26.35
CA MET A 538 12.35 -5.11 27.77
C MET A 538 13.85 -5.05 28.10
N GLY A 539 14.29 -3.94 28.71
CA GLY A 539 15.69 -3.70 29.08
C GLY A 539 16.55 -3.05 28.00
N ALA A 540 16.07 -2.94 26.75
CA ALA A 540 16.79 -2.20 25.70
C ALA A 540 16.46 -0.70 25.71
N LYS A 541 17.44 0.13 25.34
CA LYS A 541 17.19 1.56 25.09
C LYS A 541 16.29 1.78 23.88
N LYS A 542 15.61 2.93 23.82
CA LYS A 542 14.72 3.25 22.69
C LYS A 542 15.46 3.38 21.35
N GLY A 543 16.68 3.92 21.33
CA GLY A 543 17.56 4.00 20.15
C GLY A 543 16.84 4.44 18.85
N ILE A 544 17.20 3.82 17.74
CA ILE A 544 16.57 4.06 16.40
C ILE A 544 15.05 3.84 16.43
N ARG A 545 14.56 2.90 17.23
CA ARG A 545 13.14 2.54 17.32
C ARG A 545 12.21 3.74 17.54
N ALA A 546 12.66 4.73 18.30
CA ALA A 546 11.85 5.91 18.59
C ALA A 546 11.54 6.76 17.37
N ASN A 547 12.39 6.70 16.35
CA ASN A 547 12.45 7.67 15.27
C ASN A 547 12.22 7.06 13.88
N GLU A 548 12.33 5.74 13.73
CA GLU A 548 12.34 5.04 12.45
C GLU A 548 10.93 4.77 11.92
N LEU A 549 10.75 4.99 10.61
CA LEU A 549 9.63 4.50 9.80
C LEU A 549 10.19 3.90 8.51
N SER A 550 9.98 2.61 8.30
CA SER A 550 10.47 1.90 7.11
C SER A 550 9.53 2.08 5.93
N LEU A 551 9.91 2.89 4.96
CA LEU A 551 9.15 3.04 3.71
C LEU A 551 9.33 1.79 2.83
N ILE A 552 8.23 1.38 2.22
CA ILE A 552 8.21 0.23 1.31
C ILE A 552 8.90 0.62 -0.01
N CYS A 553 9.89 -0.16 -0.43
CA CYS A 553 10.59 0.01 -1.69
C CYS A 553 10.81 -1.31 -2.45
N ASP A 554 10.07 -2.36 -2.08
CA ASP A 554 10.31 -3.71 -2.57
C ASP A 554 9.83 -3.93 -4.02
N GLN A 555 10.24 -5.05 -4.61
CA GLN A 555 10.03 -5.40 -6.02
C GLN A 555 8.56 -5.52 -6.47
N ARG A 556 7.61 -5.59 -5.54
CA ARG A 556 6.18 -5.64 -5.83
C ARG A 556 5.65 -4.32 -6.41
N TYR A 557 6.37 -3.24 -6.19
CA TYR A 557 5.94 -1.87 -6.48
C TYR A 557 6.84 -1.22 -7.53
N ASN A 558 6.28 -0.29 -8.27
CA ASN A 558 6.97 0.46 -9.33
C ASN A 558 7.14 1.95 -8.97
N GLU A 559 7.65 2.72 -9.92
CA GLU A 559 7.91 4.15 -9.74
C GLU A 559 6.67 4.94 -9.32
N LYS A 560 5.49 4.64 -9.89
CA LYS A 560 4.23 5.32 -9.55
C LYS A 560 3.87 5.14 -8.08
N ASP A 561 4.08 3.93 -7.55
CA ASP A 561 3.85 3.63 -6.15
C ASP A 561 4.79 4.42 -5.24
N MET A 562 6.06 4.59 -5.65
CA MET A 562 7.04 5.40 -4.90
C MET A 562 6.68 6.87 -4.88
N TYR A 563 6.25 7.40 -6.01
CA TYR A 563 5.75 8.76 -6.07
C TYR A 563 4.45 8.94 -5.25
N ALA A 564 3.58 7.93 -5.19
CA ALA A 564 2.39 7.96 -4.34
C ALA A 564 2.76 8.02 -2.84
N ILE A 565 3.75 7.22 -2.40
CA ILE A 565 4.30 7.29 -1.04
C ILE A 565 4.86 8.69 -0.77
N SER A 566 5.73 9.17 -1.65
CA SER A 566 6.38 10.48 -1.50
C SER A 566 5.35 11.60 -1.38
N LYS A 567 4.38 11.63 -2.27
CA LYS A 567 3.35 12.66 -2.24
C LYS A 567 2.46 12.58 -0.99
N CYS A 568 2.13 11.39 -0.51
CA CYS A 568 1.43 11.22 0.76
C CYS A 568 2.22 11.86 1.93
N ILE A 569 3.56 11.73 1.91
CA ILE A 569 4.43 12.33 2.91
C ILE A 569 4.48 13.85 2.77
N HIS A 570 4.57 14.39 1.55
CA HIS A 570 4.50 15.84 1.30
C HIS A 570 3.16 16.44 1.73
N ASP A 571 2.04 15.80 1.37
CA ASP A 571 0.70 16.26 1.76
C ASP A 571 0.53 16.26 3.29
N TRP A 572 1.08 15.26 3.99
CA TRP A 572 1.13 15.28 5.45
C TRP A 572 1.97 16.44 5.98
N TYR A 573 3.13 16.71 5.38
CA TYR A 573 4.03 17.78 5.81
C TYR A 573 3.43 19.17 5.60
N GLU A 574 2.73 19.40 4.49
CA GLU A 574 2.09 20.68 4.15
C GLU A 574 0.81 20.96 4.95
N ASN A 575 0.15 19.93 5.48
CA ASN A 575 -1.12 20.05 6.22
C ASN A 575 -0.96 19.95 7.76
N ARG A 576 0.22 20.24 8.28
CA ARG A 576 0.52 20.23 9.73
C ARG A 576 0.01 21.47 10.45
#